data_3d291ae3a3a7887eb120e8cb7ce9e094
#
_entry.id   3d291ae3a3a7887eb120e8cb7ce9e094
#
_cell.length_a   1.000
_cell.length_b   1.000
_cell.length_c   1.000
_cell.angle_alpha   90.00
_cell.angle_beta   90.00
_cell.angle_gamma   90.00
#
_symmetry.space_group_name_H-M   'P 1'
#
loop_
_entity.id
_entity.type
_entity.pdbx_description
1 polymer ?
#
loop_
_entity_poly.entity_id
_entity_poly.type
_entity_poly.pdbx_seq_one_letter_code
_entity_poly.pdbx_strand_id
1 'polypeptide(L)'
;MPTVVRSLRRALLPCVASLLLVACSGDSGTSTGTSAAQLTSQEVNGPRATGDVATDGLAWINYRRSQAGLATMQRDARIDRAATAHASYQQLNNLITHDEEASKSGFTGVTAPDRLRAAGYPLDAAAVADGEVIAATAEPDGFAAAEGLMGAIYHRYLMLEPRFNLAGSGSAHRAGGYYWLNMNFVANSDSRGLGAGRIVVWPMPDQRNVRTSFLSDEETPDPVAGQNEVGFPVSVHADGGTALSVSRFIIRERGGADLPVKLLEHGSDSETPTSAAAIIPLSVLRKGATYEVEFSGAIDGTAVSRSWSFST
;
A
#
# COMPACT_ATOMS: atom_id res chain seq x y z
N MET A 1 16.84 2.85 -52.55
CA MET A 1 16.12 2.02 -51.56
C MET A 1 16.44 2.57 -50.19
N PRO A 2 15.54 3.24 -49.49
CA PRO A 2 15.82 3.75 -48.16
C PRO A 2 15.42 2.71 -47.10
N THR A 3 16.35 2.41 -46.23
CA THR A 3 16.22 1.50 -45.08
C THR A 3 15.45 2.23 -43.96
N VAL A 4 14.29 1.70 -43.61
CA VAL A 4 13.48 2.22 -42.52
C VAL A 4 13.98 1.62 -41.22
N VAL A 5 14.59 2.42 -40.37
CA VAL A 5 14.93 2.06 -38.99
C VAL A 5 13.66 2.19 -38.16
N ARG A 6 13.07 1.06 -37.71
CA ARG A 6 12.00 1.04 -36.70
C ARG A 6 12.63 1.25 -35.33
N SER A 7 12.41 2.43 -34.76
CA SER A 7 12.65 2.66 -33.34
C SER A 7 11.64 1.84 -32.51
N LEU A 8 12.15 0.89 -31.71
CA LEU A 8 11.38 0.26 -30.66
C LEU A 8 11.08 1.32 -29.58
N ARG A 9 9.88 1.88 -29.62
CA ARG A 9 9.33 2.57 -28.46
C ARG A 9 8.99 1.51 -27.42
N ARG A 10 9.74 1.47 -26.33
CA ARG A 10 9.34 0.73 -25.14
C ARG A 10 8.02 1.34 -24.67
N ALA A 11 6.94 0.60 -24.82
CA ALA A 11 5.67 0.92 -24.22
C ALA A 11 5.85 0.77 -22.69
N LEU A 12 5.90 1.89 -21.98
CA LEU A 12 5.64 1.93 -20.55
C LEU A 12 4.16 1.55 -20.41
N LEU A 13 3.87 0.33 -19.97
CA LEU A 13 2.56 -0.01 -19.46
C LEU A 13 2.35 0.83 -18.19
N PRO A 14 1.30 1.66 -18.12
CA PRO A 14 0.90 2.23 -16.84
C PRO A 14 0.36 1.07 -15.99
N CYS A 15 1.03 0.77 -14.89
CA CYS A 15 0.48 -0.07 -13.84
C CYS A 15 -0.57 0.78 -13.11
N VAL A 16 -1.79 0.82 -13.65
CA VAL A 16 -2.93 1.46 -12.99
C VAL A 16 -3.57 0.38 -12.13
N ALA A 17 -3.07 0.23 -10.91
CA ALA A 17 -3.80 -0.52 -9.89
C ALA A 17 -4.93 0.39 -9.37
N SER A 18 -6.13 0.22 -9.89
CA SER A 18 -7.35 0.87 -9.37
C SER A 18 -7.89 0.06 -8.20
N LEU A 19 -7.55 0.43 -6.97
CA LEU A 19 -7.95 -0.25 -5.75
C LEU A 19 -8.91 0.61 -4.94
N LEU A 20 -10.10 0.09 -4.72
CA LEU A 20 -11.17 0.72 -3.95
C LEU A 20 -11.29 0.04 -2.58
N LEU A 21 -11.04 0.78 -1.50
CA LEU A 21 -11.54 0.41 -0.17
C LEU A 21 -12.92 1.03 0.00
N VAL A 22 -13.96 0.22 -0.11
CA VAL A 22 -15.33 0.60 0.26
C VAL A 22 -15.59 0.04 1.65
N ALA A 23 -15.46 0.87 2.68
CA ALA A 23 -16.01 0.54 3.98
C ALA A 23 -17.54 0.65 3.89
N CYS A 24 -18.23 -0.42 3.50
CA CYS A 24 -19.68 -0.50 3.61
C CYS A 24 -20.07 -0.62 5.09
N SER A 25 -20.62 0.44 5.66
CA SER A 25 -21.34 0.40 6.92
C SER A 25 -22.73 -0.20 6.67
N GLY A 26 -22.87 -1.49 6.98
CA GLY A 26 -24.13 -2.18 7.01
C GLY A 26 -24.03 -3.39 7.91
N ASP A 27 -24.40 -3.18 9.12
CA ASP A 27 -24.75 -4.07 10.21
C ASP A 27 -23.75 -4.08 11.38
N SER A 28 -24.32 -4.04 12.60
CA SER A 28 -23.72 -3.84 13.91
C SER A 28 -22.79 -4.98 14.37
N GLY A 29 -21.70 -5.17 13.63
CA GLY A 29 -20.50 -5.85 14.10
C GLY A 29 -19.48 -4.79 14.44
N THR A 30 -19.08 -4.66 15.70
CA THR A 30 -18.04 -3.78 16.19
C THR A 30 -16.72 -4.07 15.45
N SER A 31 -16.51 -3.44 14.31
CA SER A 31 -15.18 -3.24 13.74
C SER A 31 -14.45 -2.36 14.75
N THR A 32 -13.69 -2.97 15.65
CA THR A 32 -12.76 -2.25 16.53
C THR A 32 -11.60 -1.72 15.72
N GLY A 33 -11.85 -0.67 14.93
CA GLY A 33 -10.80 0.11 14.32
C GLY A 33 -9.88 0.58 15.43
N THR A 34 -8.59 0.22 15.35
CA THR A 34 -7.60 0.65 16.32
C THR A 34 -7.43 2.17 16.20
N SER A 35 -7.79 2.93 17.23
CA SER A 35 -7.68 4.40 17.20
C SER A 35 -6.22 4.88 17.22
N ALA A 36 -5.98 6.13 16.79
CA ALA A 36 -4.64 6.75 16.85
C ALA A 36 -4.02 6.65 18.25
N ALA A 37 -4.80 6.83 19.30
CA ALA A 37 -4.34 6.69 20.68
C ALA A 37 -3.90 5.26 21.01
N GLN A 38 -4.61 4.25 20.52
CA GLN A 38 -4.23 2.84 20.69
C GLN A 38 -2.98 2.50 19.86
N LEU A 39 -2.89 2.96 18.61
CA LEU A 39 -1.72 2.74 17.77
C LEU A 39 -0.46 3.34 18.40
N THR A 40 -0.51 4.60 18.80
CA THR A 40 0.66 5.28 19.40
C THR A 40 1.04 4.74 20.77
N SER A 41 0.10 4.19 21.54
CA SER A 41 0.41 3.54 22.82
C SER A 41 1.11 2.19 22.66
N GLN A 42 0.97 1.56 21.50
CA GLN A 42 1.59 0.26 21.17
C GLN A 42 2.94 0.40 20.48
N GLU A 43 3.23 1.58 19.93
CA GLU A 43 4.41 1.81 19.08
C GLU A 43 5.43 2.72 19.77
N VAL A 44 6.59 2.16 20.05
CA VAL A 44 7.73 2.92 20.57
C VAL A 44 8.23 3.86 19.47
N ASN A 45 8.36 5.16 19.82
CA ASN A 45 8.80 6.21 18.89
C ASN A 45 7.85 6.46 17.69
N GLY A 46 6.58 6.07 17.79
CA GLY A 46 5.58 6.43 16.79
C GLY A 46 5.40 7.95 16.66
N PRO A 47 4.91 8.44 15.51
CA PRO A 47 4.67 9.85 15.30
C PRO A 47 3.58 10.36 16.26
N ARG A 48 3.67 11.63 16.63
CA ARG A 48 2.63 12.29 17.44
C ARG A 48 1.50 12.76 16.52
N ALA A 49 0.25 12.43 16.86
CA ALA A 49 -0.90 12.92 16.13
C ALA A 49 -1.00 14.45 16.19
N THR A 50 -1.27 15.07 15.04
CA THR A 50 -1.50 16.51 14.91
C THR A 50 -2.99 16.86 14.90
N GLY A 51 -3.85 15.88 14.58
CA GLY A 51 -5.27 16.03 14.33
C GLY A 51 -5.61 16.43 12.89
N ASP A 52 -4.62 16.57 12.03
CA ASP A 52 -4.79 16.75 10.58
C ASP A 52 -4.66 15.37 9.89
N VAL A 53 -5.76 14.89 9.31
CA VAL A 53 -5.86 13.54 8.73
C VAL A 53 -4.79 13.29 7.67
N ALA A 54 -4.54 14.26 6.81
CA ALA A 54 -3.55 14.13 5.72
C ALA A 54 -2.12 14.08 6.26
N THR A 55 -1.78 14.97 7.19
CA THR A 55 -0.46 15.01 7.82
C THR A 55 -0.19 13.75 8.62
N ASP A 56 -1.15 13.32 9.42
CA ASP A 56 -1.04 12.15 10.28
C ASP A 56 -0.94 10.86 9.44
N GLY A 57 -1.75 10.74 8.38
CA GLY A 57 -1.68 9.59 7.48
C GLY A 57 -0.31 9.40 6.85
N LEU A 58 0.27 10.46 6.28
CA LEU A 58 1.61 10.39 5.67
C LEU A 58 2.71 10.14 6.72
N ALA A 59 2.59 10.75 7.90
CA ALA A 59 3.53 10.52 8.99
C ALA A 59 3.53 9.06 9.43
N TRP A 60 2.35 8.44 9.49
CA TRP A 60 2.20 7.02 9.84
C TRP A 60 2.83 6.09 8.81
N ILE A 61 2.57 6.32 7.52
CA ILE A 61 3.21 5.51 6.47
C ILE A 61 4.73 5.63 6.50
N ASN A 62 5.25 6.83 6.66
CA ASN A 62 6.70 7.05 6.80
C ASN A 62 7.28 6.35 8.03
N TYR A 63 6.55 6.30 9.12
CA TYR A 63 6.93 5.54 10.30
C TYR A 63 6.98 4.03 9.99
N ARG A 64 5.94 3.46 9.37
CA ARG A 64 5.92 2.05 8.96
C ARG A 64 7.04 1.72 7.96
N ARG A 65 7.32 2.60 7.01
CA ARG A 65 8.46 2.46 6.09
C ARG A 65 9.79 2.39 6.86
N SER A 66 10.02 3.29 7.81
CA SER A 66 11.24 3.27 8.62
C SER A 66 11.38 1.98 9.45
N GLN A 67 10.29 1.48 10.00
CA GLN A 67 10.27 0.20 10.72
C GLN A 67 10.61 -0.99 9.78
N ALA A 68 10.13 -0.96 8.53
CA ALA A 68 10.46 -1.96 7.51
C ALA A 68 11.93 -1.83 7.01
N GLY A 69 12.66 -0.80 7.42
CA GLY A 69 14.03 -0.54 6.95
C GLY A 69 14.09 0.21 5.62
N LEU A 70 12.99 0.86 5.21
CA LEU A 70 12.92 1.72 4.03
C LEU A 70 13.22 3.17 4.38
N ALA A 71 13.73 3.92 3.39
CA ALA A 71 13.80 5.37 3.49
C ALA A 71 12.39 5.96 3.59
N THR A 72 12.25 7.02 4.40
CA THR A 72 11.03 7.83 4.44
C THR A 72 10.92 8.67 3.17
N MET A 73 9.69 8.89 2.72
CA MET A 73 9.40 9.76 1.58
C MET A 73 9.40 11.22 2.02
N GLN A 74 10.03 12.07 1.22
CA GLN A 74 9.99 13.52 1.44
C GLN A 74 8.65 14.08 0.95
N ARG A 75 8.05 14.99 1.73
CA ARG A 75 6.80 15.64 1.36
C ARG A 75 7.05 16.69 0.28
N ASP A 76 6.23 16.70 -0.79
CA ASP A 76 6.23 17.71 -1.84
C ASP A 76 4.88 18.41 -1.91
N ALA A 77 4.88 19.73 -1.77
CA ALA A 77 3.66 20.53 -1.73
C ALA A 77 2.82 20.48 -3.03
N ARG A 78 3.41 20.11 -4.16
CA ARG A 78 2.69 19.92 -5.43
C ARG A 78 1.93 18.60 -5.40
N ILE A 79 2.55 17.56 -4.83
CA ILE A 79 1.90 16.26 -4.62
C ILE A 79 0.76 16.41 -3.60
N ASP A 80 0.96 17.19 -2.51
CA ASP A 80 -0.11 17.52 -1.56
C ASP A 80 -1.30 18.19 -2.26
N ARG A 81 -1.04 19.14 -3.16
CA ARG A 81 -2.13 19.82 -3.91
C ARG A 81 -2.91 18.84 -4.77
N ALA A 82 -2.24 17.91 -5.47
CA ALA A 82 -2.92 16.90 -6.27
C ALA A 82 -3.80 15.99 -5.39
N ALA A 83 -3.26 15.47 -4.29
CA ALA A 83 -3.97 14.63 -3.33
C ALA A 83 -5.17 15.35 -2.70
N THR A 84 -5.00 16.65 -2.32
CA THR A 84 -6.08 17.45 -1.74
C THR A 84 -7.18 17.74 -2.76
N ALA A 85 -6.80 18.04 -4.01
CA ALA A 85 -7.77 18.29 -5.08
C ALA A 85 -8.61 17.04 -5.35
N HIS A 86 -7.98 15.87 -5.40
CA HIS A 86 -8.71 14.61 -5.59
C HIS A 86 -9.60 14.25 -4.39
N ALA A 87 -9.14 14.43 -3.16
CA ALA A 87 -9.98 14.24 -1.97
C ALA A 87 -11.21 15.18 -2.01
N SER A 88 -11.02 16.43 -2.45
CA SER A 88 -12.12 17.39 -2.63
C SER A 88 -13.08 16.98 -3.74
N TYR A 89 -12.58 16.45 -4.87
CA TYR A 89 -13.42 15.91 -5.94
C TYR A 89 -14.29 14.76 -5.44
N GLN A 90 -13.70 13.81 -4.68
CA GLN A 90 -14.42 12.68 -4.10
C GLN A 90 -15.50 13.16 -3.11
N GLN A 91 -15.18 14.11 -2.26
CA GLN A 91 -16.11 14.72 -1.31
C GLN A 91 -17.27 15.42 -2.01
N LEU A 92 -17.01 16.23 -3.05
CA LEU A 92 -18.03 16.96 -3.80
C LEU A 92 -19.02 16.01 -4.49
N ASN A 93 -18.52 14.90 -5.02
CA ASN A 93 -19.30 13.96 -5.80
C ASN A 93 -19.77 12.73 -4.99
N ASN A 94 -19.37 12.62 -3.73
CA ASN A 94 -19.64 11.47 -2.85
C ASN A 94 -19.20 10.14 -3.47
N LEU A 95 -17.95 10.08 -3.93
CA LEU A 95 -17.36 8.93 -4.62
C LEU A 95 -16.10 8.46 -3.87
N ILE A 96 -15.77 7.19 -4.08
CA ILE A 96 -14.47 6.62 -3.77
C ILE A 96 -13.97 6.02 -5.07
N THR A 97 -12.95 6.65 -5.66
CA THR A 97 -12.46 6.28 -7.01
C THR A 97 -11.06 6.82 -7.22
N HIS A 98 -10.26 6.14 -8.03
CA HIS A 98 -8.97 6.65 -8.48
C HIS A 98 -9.09 7.59 -9.68
N ASP A 99 -10.09 7.41 -10.53
CA ASP A 99 -10.29 8.22 -11.73
C ASP A 99 -11.31 9.32 -11.50
N GLU A 100 -11.07 10.49 -12.11
CA GLU A 100 -12.01 11.60 -12.17
C GLU A 100 -12.67 11.68 -13.55
N GLU A 101 -13.94 12.05 -13.55
CA GLU A 101 -14.72 12.31 -14.77
C GLU A 101 -14.78 13.83 -15.04
N ALA A 102 -14.42 14.26 -16.24
CA ALA A 102 -14.36 15.68 -16.61
C ALA A 102 -15.71 16.43 -16.47
N SER A 103 -16.83 15.71 -16.47
CA SER A 103 -18.16 16.27 -16.31
C SER A 103 -18.55 16.56 -14.86
N LYS A 104 -17.78 16.11 -13.88
CA LYS A 104 -18.08 16.24 -12.46
C LYS A 104 -17.37 17.44 -11.81
N SER A 105 -17.97 17.97 -10.75
CA SER A 105 -17.43 19.11 -10.01
C SER A 105 -16.08 18.79 -9.39
N GLY A 106 -15.14 19.75 -9.46
CA GLY A 106 -13.81 19.59 -8.86
C GLY A 106 -12.82 18.80 -9.71
N PHE A 107 -13.15 18.49 -10.97
CA PHE A 107 -12.26 17.78 -11.89
C PHE A 107 -10.91 18.48 -12.04
N THR A 108 -9.83 17.72 -11.88
CA THR A 108 -8.45 18.21 -11.98
C THR A 108 -7.55 17.36 -12.90
N GLY A 109 -8.02 16.19 -13.29
CA GLY A 109 -7.33 15.29 -14.21
C GLY A 109 -7.88 13.87 -14.08
N VAL A 110 -7.97 13.13 -15.16
CA VAL A 110 -8.58 11.79 -15.16
C VAL A 110 -7.83 10.87 -14.19
N THR A 111 -6.51 10.75 -14.36
CA THR A 111 -5.65 9.84 -13.60
C THR A 111 -4.82 10.58 -12.55
N ALA A 112 -4.24 9.87 -11.59
CA ALA A 112 -3.31 10.45 -10.62
C ALA A 112 -2.14 11.19 -11.31
N PRO A 113 -1.47 10.65 -12.35
CA PRO A 113 -0.48 11.38 -13.15
C PRO A 113 -0.99 12.70 -13.73
N ASP A 114 -2.23 12.74 -14.22
CA ASP A 114 -2.80 13.98 -14.78
C ASP A 114 -3.02 15.03 -13.70
N ARG A 115 -3.50 14.62 -12.53
CA ARG A 115 -3.68 15.48 -11.35
C ARG A 115 -2.34 16.01 -10.83
N LEU A 116 -1.30 15.18 -10.81
CA LEU A 116 0.06 15.59 -10.42
C LEU A 116 0.58 16.68 -11.39
N ARG A 117 0.40 16.51 -12.71
CA ARG A 117 0.77 17.52 -13.71
C ARG A 117 -0.04 18.80 -13.55
N ALA A 118 -1.36 18.69 -13.35
CA ALA A 118 -2.24 19.84 -13.13
C ALA A 118 -1.84 20.62 -11.86
N ALA A 119 -1.35 19.94 -10.83
CA ALA A 119 -0.83 20.55 -9.62
C ALA A 119 0.59 21.14 -9.78
N GLY A 120 1.19 21.04 -10.98
CA GLY A 120 2.53 21.56 -11.30
C GLY A 120 3.68 20.67 -10.89
N TYR A 121 3.42 19.37 -10.60
CA TYR A 121 4.50 18.39 -10.41
C TYR A 121 5.04 17.96 -11.78
N PRO A 122 6.36 18.09 -12.03
CA PRO A 122 6.94 17.73 -13.31
C PRO A 122 7.12 16.20 -13.39
N LEU A 123 6.06 15.50 -13.77
CA LEU A 123 6.19 14.11 -14.19
C LEU A 123 6.90 14.09 -15.53
N ASP A 124 8.21 14.08 -15.50
CA ASP A 124 9.05 13.96 -16.69
C ASP A 124 9.24 12.49 -17.08
N ALA A 125 9.89 12.27 -18.22
CA ALA A 125 10.20 10.93 -18.70
C ALA A 125 11.16 10.14 -17.78
N ALA A 126 11.68 10.78 -16.75
CA ALA A 126 12.56 10.21 -15.74
C ALA A 126 11.81 9.85 -14.43
N ALA A 127 10.54 10.22 -14.28
CA ALA A 127 9.70 9.65 -13.22
C ALA A 127 9.57 8.15 -13.47
N VAL A 128 10.05 7.36 -12.52
CA VAL A 128 10.26 5.92 -12.71
C VAL A 128 9.02 5.14 -12.29
N ALA A 129 8.25 5.68 -11.34
CA ALA A 129 6.98 5.13 -10.87
C ALA A 129 6.18 6.20 -10.13
N ASP A 130 4.88 6.05 -10.14
CA ASP A 130 3.93 6.76 -9.30
C ASP A 130 2.87 5.78 -8.76
N GLY A 131 2.20 6.17 -7.69
CA GLY A 131 1.15 5.37 -7.07
C GLY A 131 0.22 6.24 -6.23
N GLU A 132 -1.00 5.78 -6.05
CA GLU A 132 -2.02 6.43 -5.23
C GLU A 132 -2.70 5.42 -4.32
N VAL A 133 -2.93 5.79 -3.08
CA VAL A 133 -3.77 5.06 -2.15
C VAL A 133 -4.85 5.97 -1.58
N ILE A 134 -6.04 5.42 -1.37
CA ILE A 134 -7.22 6.15 -0.91
C ILE A 134 -7.84 5.39 0.26
N ALA A 135 -8.12 6.10 1.35
CA ALA A 135 -8.97 5.61 2.42
C ALA A 135 -10.19 6.52 2.56
N ALA A 136 -11.35 5.93 2.83
CA ALA A 136 -12.56 6.64 3.21
C ALA A 136 -13.07 6.07 4.53
N THR A 137 -13.00 6.86 5.59
CA THR A 137 -13.27 6.42 6.97
C THR A 137 -14.38 7.24 7.63
N ALA A 138 -15.05 6.68 8.62
CA ALA A 138 -16.08 7.40 9.37
C ALA A 138 -15.48 8.41 10.36
N GLU A 139 -14.24 8.22 10.77
CA GLU A 139 -13.58 9.02 11.79
C GLU A 139 -12.38 9.80 11.24
N PRO A 140 -12.07 10.99 11.81
CA PRO A 140 -10.95 11.84 11.39
C PRO A 140 -9.61 11.34 11.97
N ASP A 141 -9.29 10.07 11.74
CA ASP A 141 -8.09 9.45 12.28
C ASP A 141 -7.14 9.04 11.15
N GLY A 142 -6.15 9.91 10.85
CA GLY A 142 -5.18 9.68 9.78
C GLY A 142 -4.28 8.47 10.05
N PHE A 143 -3.95 8.18 11.31
CA PHE A 143 -3.14 7.01 11.66
C PHE A 143 -3.91 5.72 11.45
N ALA A 144 -5.17 5.67 11.92
CA ALA A 144 -6.01 4.51 11.74
C ALA A 144 -6.31 4.25 10.25
N ALA A 145 -6.59 5.31 9.47
CA ALA A 145 -6.78 5.21 8.03
C ALA A 145 -5.55 4.63 7.32
N ALA A 146 -4.36 5.16 7.62
CA ALA A 146 -3.11 4.69 7.04
C ALA A 146 -2.75 3.26 7.49
N GLU A 147 -2.99 2.89 8.75
CA GLU A 147 -2.80 1.51 9.23
C GLU A 147 -3.80 0.53 8.61
N GLY A 148 -5.02 0.98 8.32
CA GLY A 148 -6.00 0.21 7.54
C GLY A 148 -5.45 -0.15 6.16
N LEU A 149 -4.93 0.85 5.43
CA LEU A 149 -4.29 0.66 4.13
C LEU A 149 -3.06 -0.26 4.21
N MET A 150 -2.24 -0.17 5.30
CA MET A 150 -1.14 -1.12 5.54
C MET A 150 -1.63 -2.55 5.76
N GLY A 151 -2.84 -2.73 6.29
CA GLY A 151 -3.47 -4.04 6.44
C GLY A 151 -3.88 -4.64 5.09
N ALA A 152 -4.33 -3.81 4.17
CA ALA A 152 -4.79 -4.17 2.83
C ALA A 152 -3.60 -4.47 1.91
N ILE A 153 -3.54 -5.68 1.34
CA ILE A 153 -2.29 -6.18 0.71
C ILE A 153 -1.91 -5.42 -0.55
N TYR A 154 -2.86 -5.06 -1.40
CA TYR A 154 -2.56 -4.36 -2.64
C TYR A 154 -2.14 -2.91 -2.38
N HIS A 155 -2.77 -2.23 -1.43
CA HIS A 155 -2.34 -0.90 -0.97
C HIS A 155 -0.96 -0.94 -0.33
N ARG A 156 -0.67 -2.00 0.47
CA ARG A 156 0.65 -2.19 1.09
C ARG A 156 1.77 -2.28 0.06
N TYR A 157 1.54 -2.93 -1.10
CA TYR A 157 2.55 -3.00 -2.15
C TYR A 157 3.03 -1.61 -2.57
N LEU A 158 2.13 -0.65 -2.71
CA LEU A 158 2.49 0.72 -3.03
C LEU A 158 3.20 1.41 -1.85
N MET A 159 2.66 1.31 -0.64
CA MET A 159 3.22 2.00 0.53
C MET A 159 4.61 1.51 0.92
N LEU A 160 4.93 0.25 0.64
CA LEU A 160 6.24 -0.35 0.88
C LEU A 160 7.10 -0.49 -0.38
N GLU A 161 6.71 0.12 -1.51
CA GLU A 161 7.59 0.19 -2.69
C GLU A 161 8.88 0.95 -2.32
N PRO A 162 10.06 0.28 -2.39
CA PRO A 162 11.29 0.86 -1.86
C PRO A 162 11.76 2.11 -2.60
N ARG A 163 11.41 2.22 -3.88
CA ARG A 163 11.85 3.32 -4.74
C ARG A 163 11.07 4.62 -4.55
N PHE A 164 9.90 4.60 -3.91
CA PHE A 164 9.19 5.84 -3.61
C PHE A 164 9.99 6.69 -2.62
N ASN A 165 10.36 7.90 -3.06
CA ASN A 165 11.17 8.86 -2.31
C ASN A 165 10.48 10.21 -2.10
N LEU A 166 9.38 10.48 -2.80
CA LEU A 166 8.53 11.66 -2.63
C LEU A 166 7.09 11.23 -2.38
N ALA A 167 6.38 12.03 -1.59
CA ALA A 167 4.97 11.82 -1.32
C ALA A 167 4.23 13.13 -1.07
N GLY A 168 2.93 13.08 -1.21
CA GLY A 168 2.02 14.11 -0.74
C GLY A 168 0.72 13.49 -0.28
N SER A 169 0.02 14.19 0.59
CA SER A 169 -1.26 13.75 1.16
C SER A 169 -2.27 14.88 1.20
N GLY A 170 -3.52 14.53 1.01
CA GLY A 170 -4.65 15.45 1.08
C GLY A 170 -5.84 14.76 1.73
N SER A 171 -6.68 15.54 2.37
CA SER A 171 -7.92 15.03 2.95
C SER A 171 -9.08 15.97 2.70
N ALA A 172 -10.28 15.43 2.68
CA ALA A 172 -11.53 16.14 2.64
C ALA A 172 -12.58 15.43 3.49
N HIS A 173 -13.58 16.18 3.96
CA HIS A 173 -14.64 15.65 4.81
C HIS A 173 -15.99 16.19 4.35
N ARG A 174 -17.00 15.33 4.38
CA ARG A 174 -18.39 15.68 4.16
C ARG A 174 -19.18 15.42 5.44
N ALA A 175 -19.92 16.43 5.91
CA ALA A 175 -20.76 16.31 7.10
C ALA A 175 -21.74 15.14 6.96
N GLY A 176 -21.73 14.21 7.92
CA GLY A 176 -22.52 12.97 7.87
C GLY A 176 -22.05 11.95 6.84
N GLY A 177 -20.86 12.11 6.29
CA GLY A 177 -20.21 11.23 5.31
C GLY A 177 -18.81 10.83 5.74
N TYR A 178 -17.98 10.50 4.77
CA TYR A 178 -16.61 10.06 4.99
C TYR A 178 -15.63 11.20 5.23
N TYR A 179 -14.50 10.83 5.85
CA TYR A 179 -13.21 11.49 5.75
C TYR A 179 -12.41 10.77 4.68
N TRP A 180 -12.15 11.43 3.56
CA TRP A 180 -11.27 10.92 2.49
C TRP A 180 -9.83 11.28 2.82
N LEU A 181 -8.94 10.29 2.78
CA LEU A 181 -7.50 10.47 2.83
C LEU A 181 -6.92 9.94 1.53
N ASN A 182 -6.30 10.81 0.75
CA ASN A 182 -5.58 10.46 -0.46
C ASN A 182 -4.09 10.68 -0.25
N MET A 183 -3.28 9.72 -0.67
CA MET A 183 -1.84 9.84 -0.67
C MET A 183 -1.28 9.44 -2.02
N ASN A 184 -0.45 10.31 -2.60
CA ASN A 184 0.27 10.05 -3.83
C ASN A 184 1.75 9.88 -3.55
N PHE A 185 2.37 8.91 -4.19
CA PHE A 185 3.78 8.55 -4.06
C PHE A 185 4.47 8.68 -5.42
N VAL A 186 5.72 9.09 -5.41
CA VAL A 186 6.51 9.23 -6.63
C VAL A 186 7.93 8.73 -6.38
N ALA A 187 8.46 7.96 -7.34
CA ALA A 187 9.86 7.67 -7.48
C ALA A 187 10.45 8.56 -8.58
N ASN A 188 11.28 9.52 -8.22
CA ASN A 188 12.00 10.34 -9.19
C ASN A 188 13.39 9.75 -9.52
N SER A 189 14.16 10.41 -10.38
CA SER A 189 15.50 9.99 -10.80
C SER A 189 16.51 9.85 -9.65
N ASP A 190 16.26 10.49 -8.50
CA ASP A 190 17.14 10.44 -7.32
C ASP A 190 16.84 9.24 -6.41
N SER A 191 15.78 8.50 -6.70
CA SER A 191 15.41 7.30 -5.96
C SER A 191 16.52 6.25 -6.02
N ARG A 192 16.88 5.69 -4.87
CA ARG A 192 17.95 4.69 -4.76
C ARG A 192 17.42 3.27 -4.55
N GLY A 193 16.20 3.12 -4.04
CA GLY A 193 15.66 1.82 -3.65
C GLY A 193 16.51 1.09 -2.60
N LEU A 194 16.37 -0.23 -2.55
CA LEU A 194 17.15 -1.12 -1.67
C LEU A 194 18.49 -1.53 -2.29
N GLY A 195 18.53 -1.61 -3.62
CA GLY A 195 19.63 -2.19 -4.38
C GLY A 195 19.47 -3.69 -4.65
N ALA A 196 20.31 -4.20 -5.55
CA ALA A 196 20.22 -5.56 -6.08
C ALA A 196 20.21 -6.65 -4.99
N GLY A 197 19.33 -7.63 -5.15
CA GLY A 197 19.24 -8.80 -4.29
C GLY A 197 18.73 -8.53 -2.87
N ARG A 198 18.15 -7.37 -2.59
CA ARG A 198 17.66 -7.00 -1.26
C ARG A 198 16.14 -6.95 -1.22
N ILE A 199 15.58 -7.36 -0.10
CA ILE A 199 14.13 -7.32 0.19
C ILE A 199 13.87 -6.70 1.55
N VAL A 200 12.69 -6.11 1.70
CA VAL A 200 12.04 -5.84 2.98
C VAL A 200 10.84 -6.74 3.14
N VAL A 201 10.41 -6.94 4.37
CA VAL A 201 9.32 -7.83 4.72
C VAL A 201 8.30 -7.14 5.62
N TRP A 202 7.04 -7.57 5.55
CA TRP A 202 5.99 -7.12 6.44
C TRP A 202 5.05 -8.27 6.81
N PRO A 203 4.67 -8.50 8.09
CA PRO A 203 5.15 -7.79 9.28
C PRO A 203 6.67 -7.85 9.40
N MET A 204 7.29 -6.80 9.99
CA MET A 204 8.74 -6.76 10.16
C MET A 204 9.23 -7.80 11.19
N PRO A 205 10.52 -8.18 11.18
CA PRO A 205 11.09 -9.07 12.20
C PRO A 205 10.83 -8.53 13.62
N ASP A 206 10.38 -9.42 14.50
CA ASP A 206 10.06 -9.17 15.91
C ASP A 206 8.94 -8.14 16.15
N GLN A 207 8.17 -7.80 15.12
CA GLN A 207 6.98 -6.96 15.28
C GLN A 207 5.99 -7.60 16.25
N ARG A 208 5.44 -6.78 17.13
CA ARG A 208 4.44 -7.18 18.13
C ARG A 208 3.09 -6.55 17.82
N ASN A 209 2.04 -7.10 18.43
CA ASN A 209 0.66 -6.61 18.28
C ASN A 209 0.21 -6.55 16.80
N VAL A 210 0.69 -7.47 15.98
CA VAL A 210 0.24 -7.61 14.60
C VAL A 210 -1.22 -8.01 14.60
N ARG A 211 -2.03 -7.42 13.76
CA ARG A 211 -3.45 -7.78 13.59
C ARG A 211 -3.56 -9.28 13.27
N THR A 212 -4.62 -9.89 13.77
CA THR A 212 -4.86 -11.33 13.55
C THR A 212 -5.55 -11.62 12.23
N SER A 213 -6.26 -10.64 11.67
CA SER A 213 -7.09 -10.83 10.48
C SER A 213 -7.00 -9.67 9.49
N PHE A 214 -7.46 -9.96 8.30
CA PHE A 214 -7.63 -9.09 7.16
C PHE A 214 -9.00 -9.41 6.53
N LEU A 215 -9.75 -8.40 6.13
CA LEU A 215 -11.03 -8.55 5.44
C LEU A 215 -10.78 -8.42 3.93
N SER A 216 -10.74 -9.54 3.22
CA SER A 216 -10.32 -9.57 1.82
C SER A 216 -11.32 -8.90 0.88
N ASP A 217 -12.62 -8.93 1.20
CA ASP A 217 -13.68 -8.27 0.43
C ASP A 217 -13.56 -6.73 0.45
N GLU A 218 -12.73 -6.16 1.32
CA GLU A 218 -12.45 -4.72 1.34
C GLU A 218 -11.44 -4.29 0.27
N GLU A 219 -10.83 -5.24 -0.45
CA GLU A 219 -9.99 -4.95 -1.62
C GLU A 219 -10.68 -5.34 -2.92
N THR A 220 -10.38 -4.64 -4.00
CA THR A 220 -10.89 -4.94 -5.34
C THR A 220 -9.71 -5.02 -6.33
N PRO A 221 -9.49 -6.19 -6.97
CA PRO A 221 -10.24 -7.44 -6.78
C PRO A 221 -10.01 -8.07 -5.41
N ASP A 222 -10.97 -8.91 -4.96
CA ASP A 222 -10.84 -9.70 -3.73
C ASP A 222 -9.70 -10.72 -3.85
N PRO A 223 -8.63 -10.63 -3.03
CA PRO A 223 -7.49 -11.56 -3.13
C PRO A 223 -7.80 -12.98 -2.66
N VAL A 224 -8.87 -13.20 -1.88
CA VAL A 224 -9.28 -14.53 -1.37
C VAL A 224 -10.79 -14.74 -1.59
N ALA A 225 -11.19 -14.80 -2.86
CA ALA A 225 -12.59 -14.89 -3.25
C ALA A 225 -13.36 -15.97 -2.48
N GLY A 226 -14.50 -15.56 -1.91
CA GLY A 226 -15.40 -16.42 -1.16
C GLY A 226 -15.02 -16.66 0.30
N GLN A 227 -14.03 -15.95 0.84
CA GLN A 227 -13.65 -16.02 2.25
C GLN A 227 -13.23 -14.63 2.74
N ASN A 228 -14.15 -13.86 3.33
CA ASN A 228 -13.90 -12.48 3.71
C ASN A 228 -12.87 -12.33 4.84
N GLU A 229 -13.09 -12.96 6.01
CA GLU A 229 -12.15 -12.83 7.13
C GLU A 229 -11.08 -13.92 7.07
N VAL A 230 -9.84 -13.51 6.80
CA VAL A 230 -8.65 -14.36 6.66
C VAL A 230 -7.54 -13.88 7.58
N GLY A 231 -6.42 -14.59 7.64
CA GLY A 231 -5.26 -14.19 8.43
C GLY A 231 -4.58 -12.93 7.87
N PHE A 232 -3.88 -12.20 8.74
CA PHE A 232 -3.17 -10.99 8.32
C PHE A 232 -2.10 -11.31 7.26
N PRO A 233 -2.07 -10.60 6.13
CA PRO A 233 -1.15 -10.88 5.03
C PRO A 233 0.32 -10.67 5.42
N VAL A 234 1.18 -11.55 4.92
CA VAL A 234 2.64 -11.46 5.06
C VAL A 234 3.24 -11.23 3.69
N SER A 235 4.13 -10.24 3.55
CA SER A 235 4.64 -9.83 2.24
C SER A 235 6.14 -9.59 2.21
N VAL A 236 6.71 -9.71 1.01
CA VAL A 236 8.10 -9.38 0.68
C VAL A 236 8.11 -8.40 -0.48
N HIS A 237 9.03 -7.43 -0.44
CA HIS A 237 9.13 -6.37 -1.43
C HIS A 237 10.59 -6.16 -1.82
N ALA A 238 10.85 -6.13 -3.12
CA ALA A 238 12.10 -5.72 -3.76
C ALA A 238 11.89 -4.38 -4.48
N ASP A 239 12.92 -3.83 -5.08
CA ASP A 239 12.82 -2.59 -5.84
C ASP A 239 11.91 -2.73 -7.05
N GLY A 240 11.02 -1.78 -7.27
CA GLY A 240 10.14 -1.73 -8.42
C GLY A 240 10.90 -1.85 -9.74
N GLY A 241 10.34 -2.64 -10.65
CA GLY A 241 10.96 -2.95 -11.94
C GLY A 241 11.89 -4.18 -11.92
N THR A 242 12.08 -4.84 -10.75
CA THR A 242 12.73 -6.16 -10.66
C THR A 242 11.70 -7.29 -10.82
N ALA A 243 12.19 -8.50 -11.11
CA ALA A 243 11.37 -9.70 -11.19
C ALA A 243 11.66 -10.62 -9.99
N LEU A 244 10.74 -10.62 -9.03
CA LEU A 244 10.77 -11.51 -7.88
C LEU A 244 10.04 -12.82 -8.22
N SER A 245 10.69 -13.95 -7.99
CA SER A 245 10.07 -15.27 -8.09
C SER A 245 10.06 -15.95 -6.74
N VAL A 246 9.03 -16.77 -6.48
CA VAL A 246 8.84 -17.49 -5.23
C VAL A 246 9.16 -18.96 -5.42
N SER A 247 10.12 -19.51 -4.65
CA SER A 247 10.36 -20.95 -4.56
C SER A 247 9.70 -21.57 -3.32
N ARG A 248 9.63 -20.80 -2.22
CA ARG A 248 8.99 -21.18 -0.98
C ARG A 248 8.54 -19.93 -0.24
N PHE A 249 7.29 -19.90 0.24
CA PHE A 249 6.79 -18.85 1.12
C PHE A 249 5.77 -19.48 2.06
N ILE A 250 6.12 -19.60 3.33
CA ILE A 250 5.30 -20.27 4.34
C ILE A 250 5.24 -19.47 5.63
N ILE A 251 4.20 -19.73 6.39
CA ILE A 251 4.01 -19.24 7.75
C ILE A 251 3.52 -20.38 8.63
N ARG A 252 4.02 -20.45 9.87
CA ARG A 252 3.52 -21.35 10.90
C ARG A 252 3.48 -20.69 12.27
N GLU A 253 2.59 -21.12 13.12
CA GLU A 253 2.72 -20.82 14.54
C GLU A 253 3.97 -21.50 15.09
N ARG A 254 4.72 -20.85 15.98
CA ARG A 254 5.95 -21.39 16.56
C ARG A 254 5.71 -22.77 17.18
N GLY A 255 6.46 -23.76 16.70
CA GLY A 255 6.31 -25.16 17.09
C GLY A 255 5.15 -25.91 16.45
N GLY A 256 4.40 -25.28 15.55
CA GLY A 256 3.29 -25.88 14.80
C GLY A 256 3.64 -26.26 13.36
N ALA A 257 2.64 -26.78 12.66
CA ALA A 257 2.71 -27.06 11.22
C ALA A 257 2.53 -25.78 10.38
N ASP A 258 2.98 -25.82 9.12
CA ASP A 258 2.73 -24.77 8.14
C ASP A 258 1.22 -24.54 7.97
N LEU A 259 0.80 -23.27 7.97
CA LEU A 259 -0.60 -22.90 7.79
C LEU A 259 -0.98 -22.97 6.29
N PRO A 260 -2.22 -23.34 5.96
CA PRO A 260 -2.75 -23.14 4.62
C PRO A 260 -2.76 -21.65 4.27
N VAL A 261 -2.23 -21.30 3.07
CA VAL A 261 -2.12 -19.93 2.61
C VAL A 261 -2.57 -19.78 1.15
N LYS A 262 -3.05 -18.60 0.81
CA LYS A 262 -3.14 -18.12 -0.57
C LYS A 262 -1.82 -17.41 -0.90
N LEU A 263 -1.11 -17.88 -1.91
CA LEU A 263 0.05 -17.19 -2.47
C LEU A 263 -0.43 -16.16 -3.49
N LEU A 264 0.09 -14.93 -3.37
CA LEU A 264 -0.04 -13.85 -4.34
C LEU A 264 1.34 -13.57 -4.94
N GLU A 265 1.45 -13.76 -6.24
CA GLU A 265 2.63 -13.44 -7.05
C GLU A 265 2.19 -13.00 -8.44
N HIS A 266 2.95 -12.17 -9.12
CA HIS A 266 2.56 -11.54 -10.39
C HIS A 266 2.10 -12.54 -11.47
N GLY A 267 2.67 -13.75 -11.49
CA GLY A 267 2.29 -14.77 -12.47
C GLY A 267 0.87 -15.33 -12.31
N SER A 268 0.29 -15.22 -11.12
CA SER A 268 -1.05 -15.73 -10.78
C SER A 268 -2.03 -14.65 -10.32
N ASP A 269 -1.54 -13.44 -10.08
CA ASP A 269 -2.31 -12.29 -9.60
C ASP A 269 -1.76 -10.99 -10.21
N SER A 270 -2.53 -10.38 -11.12
CA SER A 270 -2.12 -9.17 -11.85
C SER A 270 -1.94 -7.94 -10.96
N GLU A 271 -2.58 -7.90 -9.80
CA GLU A 271 -2.47 -6.80 -8.84
C GLU A 271 -1.18 -6.87 -8.01
N THR A 272 -0.57 -8.05 -7.93
CA THR A 272 0.74 -8.20 -7.30
C THR A 272 1.84 -7.69 -8.25
N PRO A 273 2.64 -6.68 -7.85
CA PRO A 273 3.75 -6.19 -8.65
C PRO A 273 4.79 -7.29 -8.93
N THR A 274 5.50 -7.18 -10.05
CA THR A 274 6.61 -8.10 -10.36
C THR A 274 7.69 -8.14 -9.28
N SER A 275 7.82 -7.07 -8.48
CA SER A 275 8.84 -6.90 -7.44
C SER A 275 8.38 -7.35 -6.05
N ALA A 276 7.17 -7.90 -5.92
CA ALA A 276 6.62 -8.28 -4.63
C ALA A 276 5.97 -9.66 -4.66
N ALA A 277 5.76 -10.23 -3.47
CA ALA A 277 4.92 -11.40 -3.26
C ALA A 277 4.31 -11.35 -1.86
N ALA A 278 3.18 -12.03 -1.68
CA ALA A 278 2.57 -12.18 -0.37
C ALA A 278 1.96 -13.56 -0.18
N ILE A 279 1.77 -13.92 1.07
CA ILE A 279 0.91 -15.02 1.49
C ILE A 279 -0.17 -14.51 2.43
N ILE A 280 -1.39 -15.01 2.24
CA ILE A 280 -2.52 -14.73 3.11
C ILE A 280 -2.92 -16.04 3.79
N PRO A 281 -2.75 -16.19 5.12
CA PRO A 281 -3.26 -17.36 5.84
C PRO A 281 -4.77 -17.48 5.66
N LEU A 282 -5.27 -18.67 5.30
CA LEU A 282 -6.69 -18.90 5.06
C LEU A 282 -7.53 -18.95 6.34
N SER A 283 -6.91 -18.80 7.50
CA SER A 283 -7.60 -18.71 8.79
C SER A 283 -7.03 -17.55 9.60
N VAL A 284 -7.90 -16.91 10.37
CA VAL A 284 -7.51 -15.87 11.33
C VAL A 284 -6.39 -16.36 12.24
N LEU A 285 -5.38 -15.54 12.42
CA LEU A 285 -4.24 -15.85 13.29
C LEU A 285 -4.68 -15.85 14.76
N ARG A 286 -4.08 -16.72 15.57
CA ARG A 286 -4.38 -16.78 16.99
C ARG A 286 -3.77 -15.58 17.73
N LYS A 287 -4.57 -14.84 18.49
CA LYS A 287 -4.11 -13.71 19.30
C LYS A 287 -3.09 -14.13 20.35
N GLY A 288 -2.04 -13.34 20.52
CA GLY A 288 -0.97 -13.59 21.49
C GLY A 288 -0.01 -14.72 21.08
N ALA A 289 -0.09 -15.18 19.83
CA ALA A 289 0.81 -16.20 19.30
C ALA A 289 2.03 -15.58 18.62
N THR A 290 3.10 -16.38 18.50
CA THR A 290 4.27 -16.03 17.68
C THR A 290 4.25 -16.86 16.41
N TYR A 291 4.44 -16.22 15.29
CA TYR A 291 4.50 -16.83 13.96
C TYR A 291 5.90 -16.74 13.39
N GLU A 292 6.32 -17.83 12.75
CA GLU A 292 7.58 -17.95 12.03
C GLU A 292 7.29 -17.98 10.53
N VAL A 293 8.05 -17.21 9.77
CA VAL A 293 7.91 -17.08 8.32
C VAL A 293 9.22 -17.45 7.65
N GLU A 294 9.13 -18.20 6.56
CA GLU A 294 10.25 -18.53 5.69
C GLU A 294 9.92 -18.15 4.26
N PHE A 295 10.80 -17.36 3.66
CA PHE A 295 10.76 -17.01 2.25
C PHE A 295 12.04 -17.44 1.56
N SER A 296 11.94 -18.03 0.40
CA SER A 296 13.04 -18.21 -0.56
C SER A 296 12.55 -18.03 -1.99
N GLY A 297 13.39 -17.44 -2.81
CA GLY A 297 13.07 -17.11 -4.20
C GLY A 297 14.28 -16.53 -4.92
N ALA A 298 14.05 -15.77 -5.98
CA ALA A 298 15.09 -15.05 -6.68
C ALA A 298 14.61 -13.66 -7.13
N ILE A 299 15.51 -12.70 -7.19
CA ILE A 299 15.31 -11.37 -7.78
C ILE A 299 16.21 -11.29 -9.01
N ASP A 300 15.61 -11.12 -10.18
CA ASP A 300 16.32 -11.11 -11.50
C ASP A 300 17.28 -12.30 -11.64
N GLY A 301 16.84 -13.49 -11.18
CA GLY A 301 17.62 -14.73 -11.21
C GLY A 301 18.63 -14.90 -10.06
N THR A 302 18.85 -13.87 -9.23
CA THR A 302 19.74 -13.96 -8.07
C THR A 302 18.95 -14.48 -6.84
N ALA A 303 19.42 -15.59 -6.25
CA ALA A 303 18.75 -16.22 -5.12
C ALA A 303 18.69 -15.29 -3.90
N VAL A 304 17.55 -15.27 -3.24
CA VAL A 304 17.30 -14.51 -2.01
C VAL A 304 16.48 -15.35 -1.04
N SER A 305 16.79 -15.26 0.25
CA SER A 305 16.03 -15.93 1.31
C SER A 305 15.94 -15.06 2.55
N ARG A 306 14.86 -15.23 3.30
CA ARG A 306 14.64 -14.56 4.58
C ARG A 306 13.81 -15.45 5.51
N SER A 307 14.24 -15.53 6.78
CA SER A 307 13.44 -16.12 7.86
C SER A 307 13.29 -15.09 8.96
N TRP A 308 12.06 -14.96 9.51
CA TRP A 308 11.76 -14.02 10.59
C TRP A 308 10.57 -14.49 11.41
N SER A 309 10.29 -13.79 12.48
CA SER A 309 9.10 -14.01 13.30
C SER A 309 8.42 -12.71 13.67
N PHE A 310 7.15 -12.80 14.01
CA PHE A 310 6.35 -11.71 14.58
C PHE A 310 5.34 -12.27 15.58
N SER A 311 4.69 -11.41 16.36
CA SER A 311 3.62 -11.82 17.29
C SER A 311 2.35 -10.99 17.12
N THR A 312 1.22 -11.65 17.30
CA THR A 312 -0.12 -11.04 17.25
C THR A 312 -0.56 -10.52 18.62
#